data_653347ae4918c32753183ac6f8031686
#
_entry.id   653347ae4918c32753183ac6f8031686
#
_cell.length_a   1.000
_cell.length_b   1.000
_cell.length_c   1.000
_cell.angle_alpha   90.00
_cell.angle_beta   90.00
_cell.angle_gamma   90.00
#
_symmetry.space_group_name_H-M   'P 1'
#
loop_
_entity.id
_entity.type
_entity.pdbx_description
1 polymer ?
#
loop_
_entity_poly.entity_id
_entity_poly.type
_entity_poly.pdbx_seq_one_letter_code
_entity_poly.pdbx_strand_id
1 'polypeptide(L)'
;MSRMWWVRGRSALLRRRRHVLVLAVLAGGALWMIVQARQSWQRHGQTFRGDLYLNIGAALVMTLLTYLVLNPLFRELRTATIIEHPRLDRDALIQRVAQSREVVAILETFTSMLEGPYTVRFLAALRFALANGATVKVLLLDPDSPAVRLRAEELRRADTAVAIMNNLYHFGRLQQQLAPAARSRLRVRIYATAPSVQMYRWDDKAFISFFPVHGKTFDAQQLEAFVSTPLGEFVDDRFDELWETAPVRDLDACLTLSVCLRRGDIELESCDARYVRLDGTWYIAGGDLVRNVARHGLAGLTVVLDRPEAAGQAYALAEADELEPEVYHRALQLFRAKYGLDARDDTESQVIFNLVPATALTARLG
;
A
#
# COMPACT_ATOMS: atom_id res chain seq x y z
N MET A 1 -15.75 13.66 6.24
CA MET A 1 -16.22 12.42 6.91
C MET A 1 -17.36 11.67 6.21
N SER A 2 -17.91 12.03 5.05
CA SER A 2 -19.16 11.41 4.52
C SER A 2 -19.04 10.65 3.19
N ARG A 3 -17.88 10.49 2.57
CA ARG A 3 -17.75 9.83 1.25
C ARG A 3 -17.22 8.38 1.26
N MET A 4 -16.66 7.90 2.36
CA MET A 4 -16.01 6.57 2.41
C MET A 4 -16.96 5.41 2.74
N TRP A 5 -18.14 5.68 3.32
CA TRP A 5 -19.19 4.68 3.55
C TRP A 5 -19.78 4.10 2.25
N TRP A 6 -19.72 4.86 1.15
CA TRP A 6 -20.34 4.47 -0.13
C TRP A 6 -19.57 3.42 -0.92
N VAL A 7 -18.25 3.29 -0.73
CA VAL A 7 -17.44 2.32 -1.49
C VAL A 7 -17.46 0.94 -0.83
N ARG A 8 -17.47 0.86 0.50
CA ARG A 8 -17.67 -0.40 1.24
C ARG A 8 -19.06 -1.03 0.99
N GLY A 9 -20.07 -0.22 0.67
CA GLY A 9 -21.42 -0.68 0.41
C GLY A 9 -21.65 -1.36 -0.95
N ARG A 10 -20.83 -1.09 -1.97
CA ARG A 10 -21.11 -1.58 -3.33
C ARG A 10 -20.71 -3.02 -3.59
N SER A 11 -19.56 -3.48 -3.08
CA SER A 11 -19.12 -4.87 -3.26
C SER A 11 -19.89 -5.83 -2.34
N ALA A 12 -20.20 -5.41 -1.12
CA ALA A 12 -21.10 -6.14 -0.22
C ALA A 12 -22.51 -6.22 -0.79
N LEU A 13 -23.00 -5.17 -1.46
CA LEU A 13 -24.31 -5.12 -2.11
C LEU A 13 -24.41 -6.06 -3.33
N LEU A 14 -23.34 -6.24 -4.11
CA LEU A 14 -23.34 -7.15 -5.28
C LEU A 14 -23.33 -8.64 -4.86
N ARG A 15 -22.59 -8.99 -3.81
CA ARG A 15 -22.67 -10.34 -3.21
C ARG A 15 -24.01 -10.57 -2.53
N ARG A 16 -24.55 -9.59 -1.82
CA ARG A 16 -25.91 -9.63 -1.27
C ARG A 16 -26.96 -9.81 -2.36
N ARG A 17 -26.82 -9.17 -3.51
CA ARG A 17 -27.77 -9.30 -4.63
C ARG A 17 -27.89 -10.73 -5.16
N ARG A 18 -26.79 -11.46 -5.33
CA ARG A 18 -26.82 -12.86 -5.78
C ARG A 18 -27.51 -13.78 -4.77
N HIS A 19 -27.22 -13.64 -3.49
CA HIS A 19 -27.91 -14.40 -2.45
C HIS A 19 -29.41 -14.04 -2.34
N VAL A 20 -29.73 -12.76 -2.40
CA VAL A 20 -31.14 -12.29 -2.41
C VAL A 20 -31.88 -12.82 -3.62
N LEU A 21 -31.25 -12.88 -4.80
CA LEU A 21 -31.83 -13.41 -6.02
C LEU A 21 -32.11 -14.91 -5.90
N VAL A 22 -31.18 -15.70 -5.38
CA VAL A 22 -31.38 -17.15 -5.14
C VAL A 22 -32.52 -17.38 -4.14
N LEU A 23 -32.53 -16.63 -3.03
CA LEU A 23 -33.61 -16.72 -2.03
C LEU A 23 -34.95 -16.33 -2.62
N ALA A 24 -35.02 -15.28 -3.43
CA ALA A 24 -36.22 -14.85 -4.09
C ALA A 24 -36.77 -15.89 -5.09
N VAL A 25 -35.89 -16.54 -5.85
CA VAL A 25 -36.24 -17.62 -6.78
C VAL A 25 -36.78 -18.83 -6.03
N LEU A 26 -36.11 -19.27 -4.96
CA LEU A 26 -36.58 -20.41 -4.14
C LEU A 26 -37.89 -20.11 -3.45
N ALA A 27 -38.05 -18.93 -2.85
CA ALA A 27 -39.30 -18.52 -2.19
C ALA A 27 -40.44 -18.38 -3.20
N GLY A 28 -40.17 -17.75 -4.34
CA GLY A 28 -41.16 -17.62 -5.43
C GLY A 28 -41.60 -18.97 -6.00
N GLY A 29 -40.64 -19.89 -6.23
CA GLY A 29 -40.93 -21.25 -6.67
C GLY A 29 -41.75 -22.04 -5.66
N ALA A 30 -41.43 -21.97 -4.38
CA ALA A 30 -42.19 -22.61 -3.31
C ALA A 30 -43.63 -22.08 -3.23
N LEU A 31 -43.78 -20.76 -3.26
CA LEU A 31 -45.09 -20.12 -3.24
C LEU A 31 -45.94 -20.50 -4.44
N TRP A 32 -45.37 -20.51 -5.64
CA TRP A 32 -46.02 -20.90 -6.86
C TRP A 32 -46.50 -22.37 -6.81
N MET A 33 -45.67 -23.29 -6.32
CA MET A 33 -46.04 -24.71 -6.15
C MET A 33 -47.19 -24.89 -5.16
N ILE A 34 -47.19 -24.18 -4.04
CA ILE A 34 -48.25 -24.22 -3.05
C ILE A 34 -49.57 -23.70 -3.65
N VAL A 35 -49.53 -22.62 -4.41
CA VAL A 35 -50.71 -22.06 -5.10
C VAL A 35 -51.26 -23.05 -6.12
N GLN A 36 -50.42 -23.71 -6.90
CA GLN A 36 -50.83 -24.75 -7.86
C GLN A 36 -51.45 -25.97 -7.17
N ALA A 37 -50.86 -26.42 -6.05
CA ALA A 37 -51.46 -27.49 -5.25
C ALA A 37 -52.88 -27.11 -4.79
N ARG A 38 -53.08 -25.91 -4.23
CA ARG A 38 -54.36 -25.42 -3.79
C ARG A 38 -55.40 -25.32 -4.93
N GLN A 39 -55.01 -24.81 -6.10
CA GLN A 39 -55.90 -24.72 -7.26
C GLN A 39 -56.26 -26.10 -7.81
N SER A 40 -55.34 -27.08 -7.82
CA SER A 40 -55.58 -28.46 -8.23
C SER A 40 -56.65 -29.13 -7.33
N TRP A 41 -56.51 -28.96 -6.01
CA TRP A 41 -57.50 -29.49 -5.04
C TRP A 41 -58.86 -28.86 -5.16
N GLN A 42 -58.96 -27.57 -5.43
CA GLN A 42 -60.24 -26.89 -5.61
C GLN A 42 -61.00 -27.32 -6.87
N ARG A 43 -60.24 -27.68 -7.95
CA ARG A 43 -60.85 -28.04 -9.25
C ARG A 43 -61.19 -29.54 -9.41
N HIS A 44 -60.37 -30.39 -8.81
CA HIS A 44 -60.41 -31.83 -9.12
C HIS A 44 -60.42 -32.74 -7.87
N GLY A 45 -60.52 -32.15 -6.65
CA GLY A 45 -60.35 -32.89 -5.39
C GLY A 45 -58.88 -33.30 -5.17
N GLN A 46 -58.67 -34.27 -4.25
CA GLN A 46 -57.28 -34.79 -4.02
C GLN A 46 -56.80 -35.54 -5.25
N THR A 47 -55.78 -35.04 -5.90
CA THR A 47 -55.16 -35.61 -7.08
C THR A 47 -53.69 -35.80 -6.87
N PHE A 48 -53.09 -36.83 -7.50
CA PHE A 48 -51.66 -37.08 -7.48
C PHE A 48 -50.82 -35.82 -7.85
N ARG A 49 -51.35 -35.00 -8.76
CA ARG A 49 -50.67 -33.74 -9.17
C ARG A 49 -50.67 -32.70 -8.04
N GLY A 50 -51.74 -32.56 -7.29
CA GLY A 50 -51.83 -31.65 -6.15
C GLY A 50 -50.86 -32.04 -5.04
N ASP A 51 -50.76 -33.31 -4.73
CA ASP A 51 -49.84 -33.86 -3.74
C ASP A 51 -48.37 -33.72 -4.16
N LEU A 52 -48.09 -33.91 -5.46
CA LEU A 52 -46.76 -33.70 -6.02
C LEU A 52 -46.32 -32.22 -5.89
N TYR A 53 -47.19 -31.27 -6.23
CA TYR A 53 -46.89 -29.83 -6.08
C TYR A 53 -46.66 -29.45 -4.62
N LEU A 54 -47.44 -30.00 -3.69
CA LEU A 54 -47.28 -29.75 -2.26
C LEU A 54 -45.94 -30.29 -1.76
N ASN A 55 -45.54 -31.50 -2.12
CA ASN A 55 -44.32 -32.13 -1.71
C ASN A 55 -43.10 -31.38 -2.26
N ILE A 56 -43.11 -30.95 -3.52
CA ILE A 56 -42.05 -30.14 -4.10
C ILE A 56 -42.00 -28.76 -3.41
N GLY A 57 -43.14 -28.12 -3.18
CA GLY A 57 -43.22 -26.86 -2.46
C GLY A 57 -42.64 -26.95 -1.03
N ALA A 58 -43.00 -28.02 -0.30
CA ALA A 58 -42.47 -28.28 1.04
C ALA A 58 -40.91 -28.51 1.02
N ALA A 59 -40.41 -29.28 0.03
CA ALA A 59 -38.99 -29.50 -0.14
C ALA A 59 -38.23 -28.19 -0.43
N LEU A 60 -38.80 -27.29 -1.24
CA LEU A 60 -38.23 -25.96 -1.50
C LEU A 60 -38.20 -25.08 -0.25
N VAL A 61 -39.29 -25.11 0.55
CA VAL A 61 -39.32 -24.40 1.84
C VAL A 61 -38.28 -24.94 2.81
N MET A 62 -38.19 -26.28 2.92
CA MET A 62 -37.13 -26.90 3.77
C MET A 62 -35.73 -26.55 3.29
N THR A 63 -35.46 -26.55 1.99
CA THR A 63 -34.20 -26.14 1.41
C THR A 63 -33.91 -24.68 1.73
N LEU A 64 -34.89 -23.80 1.63
CA LEU A 64 -34.78 -22.39 1.97
C LEU A 64 -34.45 -22.18 3.46
N LEU A 65 -35.17 -22.86 4.36
CA LEU A 65 -34.94 -22.81 5.80
C LEU A 65 -33.54 -23.33 6.16
N THR A 66 -33.18 -24.48 5.59
CA THR A 66 -31.82 -25.06 5.76
C THR A 66 -30.74 -24.07 5.31
N TYR A 67 -30.91 -23.45 4.15
CA TYR A 67 -29.98 -22.43 3.67
C TYR A 67 -29.91 -21.20 4.59
N LEU A 68 -31.04 -20.70 5.07
CA LEU A 68 -31.11 -19.56 5.97
C LEU A 68 -30.46 -19.82 7.33
N VAL A 69 -30.61 -21.04 7.86
CA VAL A 69 -30.04 -21.43 9.17
C VAL A 69 -28.56 -21.82 9.06
N LEU A 70 -28.21 -22.64 8.07
CA LEU A 70 -26.84 -23.17 7.95
C LEU A 70 -25.87 -22.16 7.36
N ASN A 71 -26.31 -21.27 6.46
CA ASN A 71 -25.42 -20.30 5.84
C ASN A 71 -24.73 -19.34 6.82
N PRO A 72 -25.41 -18.70 7.79
CA PRO A 72 -24.76 -17.93 8.83
C PRO A 72 -23.84 -18.79 9.71
N LEU A 73 -24.27 -19.99 10.10
CA LEU A 73 -23.46 -20.91 10.90
C LEU A 73 -22.16 -21.32 10.18
N PHE A 74 -22.23 -21.64 8.90
CA PHE A 74 -21.04 -21.92 8.09
C PHE A 74 -20.15 -20.70 7.88
N ARG A 75 -20.72 -19.50 7.84
CA ARG A 75 -19.93 -18.26 7.81
C ARG A 75 -19.15 -18.07 9.10
N GLU A 76 -19.80 -18.20 10.25
CA GLU A 76 -19.14 -18.09 11.55
C GLU A 76 -18.03 -19.15 11.72
N LEU A 77 -18.28 -20.41 11.32
CA LEU A 77 -17.29 -21.47 11.37
C LEU A 77 -16.09 -21.21 10.42
N ARG A 78 -16.34 -20.65 9.23
CA ARG A 78 -15.27 -20.31 8.28
C ARG A 78 -14.45 -19.09 8.73
N THR A 79 -15.07 -18.10 9.35
CA THR A 79 -14.39 -16.90 9.84
C THR A 79 -13.62 -17.13 11.13
N ALA A 80 -13.93 -18.18 11.90
CA ALA A 80 -13.21 -18.52 13.13
C ALA A 80 -11.86 -19.22 12.91
N THR A 81 -11.57 -19.66 11.67
CA THR A 81 -10.35 -20.47 11.41
C THR A 81 -9.17 -19.57 11.05
N ILE A 82 -8.23 -19.44 11.98
CA ILE A 82 -6.89 -18.90 11.71
C ILE A 82 -5.99 -20.08 11.35
N ILE A 83 -5.30 -19.98 10.21
CA ILE A 83 -4.35 -20.99 9.74
C ILE A 83 -2.95 -20.47 10.05
N GLU A 84 -2.17 -21.27 10.76
CA GLU A 84 -0.79 -20.95 11.09
C GLU A 84 0.18 -21.51 10.05
N HIS A 85 1.06 -20.66 9.57
CA HIS A 85 2.14 -21.01 8.66
C HIS A 85 3.48 -20.73 9.36
N PRO A 86 4.46 -21.63 9.31
CA PRO A 86 5.74 -21.44 9.99
C PRO A 86 6.55 -20.26 9.43
N ARG A 87 6.28 -19.87 8.19
CA ARG A 87 6.88 -18.72 7.49
C ARG A 87 5.99 -18.26 6.35
N LEU A 88 6.29 -17.11 5.77
CA LEU A 88 5.57 -16.59 4.60
C LEU A 88 5.83 -17.48 3.37
N ASP A 89 4.76 -18.09 2.84
CA ASP A 89 4.79 -18.71 1.52
C ASP A 89 4.69 -17.63 0.44
N ARG A 90 5.85 -17.24 -0.10
CA ARG A 90 5.96 -16.18 -1.09
C ARG A 90 5.29 -16.54 -2.42
N ASP A 91 5.37 -17.79 -2.83
CA ASP A 91 4.75 -18.26 -4.08
C ASP A 91 3.24 -18.27 -3.98
N ALA A 92 2.70 -18.76 -2.86
CA ALA A 92 1.27 -18.68 -2.57
C ALA A 92 0.78 -17.23 -2.49
N LEU A 93 1.52 -16.34 -1.82
CA LEU A 93 1.18 -14.91 -1.75
C LEU A 93 1.12 -14.29 -3.16
N ILE A 94 2.13 -14.52 -4.01
CA ILE A 94 2.17 -14.01 -5.38
C ILE A 94 0.93 -14.47 -6.17
N GLN A 95 0.56 -15.75 -6.07
CA GLN A 95 -0.61 -16.28 -6.76
C GLN A 95 -1.92 -15.63 -6.26
N ARG A 96 -2.08 -15.47 -4.95
CA ARG A 96 -3.26 -14.84 -4.33
C ARG A 96 -3.39 -13.38 -4.71
N VAL A 97 -2.28 -12.64 -4.68
CA VAL A 97 -2.23 -11.24 -5.12
C VAL A 97 -2.62 -11.14 -6.60
N ALA A 98 -2.07 -11.99 -7.48
CA ALA A 98 -2.40 -11.96 -8.91
C ALA A 98 -3.89 -12.24 -9.19
N GLN A 99 -4.55 -13.02 -8.35
CA GLN A 99 -5.96 -13.39 -8.48
C GLN A 99 -6.93 -12.40 -7.85
N SER A 100 -6.42 -11.42 -7.09
CA SER A 100 -7.23 -10.43 -6.39
C SER A 100 -8.05 -9.56 -7.35
N ARG A 101 -9.28 -9.25 -6.95
CA ARG A 101 -10.24 -8.48 -7.75
C ARG A 101 -10.80 -7.25 -7.05
N GLU A 102 -10.65 -7.17 -5.75
CA GLU A 102 -11.20 -6.07 -4.94
C GLU A 102 -10.09 -5.21 -4.34
N VAL A 103 -9.24 -5.82 -3.51
CA VAL A 103 -8.19 -5.08 -2.81
C VAL A 103 -6.97 -5.93 -2.55
N VAL A 104 -5.81 -5.32 -2.72
CA VAL A 104 -4.53 -5.77 -2.17
C VAL A 104 -4.06 -4.67 -1.23
N ALA A 105 -3.79 -5.01 0.05
CA ALA A 105 -3.22 -4.07 1.01
C ALA A 105 -1.96 -4.65 1.64
N ILE A 106 -0.91 -3.83 1.72
CA ILE A 106 0.39 -4.21 2.27
C ILE A 106 0.75 -3.22 3.37
N LEU A 107 1.01 -3.72 4.57
CA LEU A 107 1.56 -2.97 5.70
C LEU A 107 2.88 -3.62 6.11
N GLU A 108 3.97 -2.89 5.91
CA GLU A 108 5.31 -3.44 6.11
C GLU A 108 6.33 -2.34 6.46
N THR A 109 7.46 -2.70 7.04
CA THR A 109 8.65 -1.82 7.10
C THR A 109 9.17 -1.58 5.69
N PHE A 110 9.49 -2.67 5.00
CA PHE A 110 9.79 -2.78 3.57
C PHE A 110 9.39 -4.18 3.14
N THR A 111 8.85 -4.35 1.94
CA THR A 111 8.47 -5.68 1.50
C THR A 111 9.67 -6.44 0.92
N SER A 112 9.96 -7.59 1.53
CA SER A 112 10.96 -8.53 1.02
C SER A 112 10.56 -9.20 -0.31
N MET A 113 9.32 -8.99 -0.74
CA MET A 113 8.85 -9.43 -2.06
C MET A 113 9.48 -8.63 -3.20
N LEU A 114 10.04 -7.45 -2.89
CA LEU A 114 10.81 -6.62 -3.82
C LEU A 114 12.34 -6.78 -3.65
N GLU A 115 12.76 -7.87 -3.00
CA GLU A 115 14.17 -8.24 -2.88
C GLU A 115 14.44 -9.55 -3.63
N GLY A 116 15.50 -9.57 -4.46
CA GLY A 116 15.98 -10.77 -5.13
C GLY A 116 15.01 -11.35 -6.18
N PRO A 117 14.89 -12.70 -6.27
CA PRO A 117 14.24 -13.37 -7.39
C PRO A 117 12.70 -13.19 -7.44
N TYR A 118 12.09 -12.77 -6.34
CA TYR A 118 10.63 -12.60 -6.27
C TYR A 118 10.16 -11.26 -6.87
N THR A 119 11.04 -10.28 -6.99
CA THR A 119 10.70 -8.90 -7.41
C THR A 119 9.89 -8.86 -8.71
N VAL A 120 10.39 -9.50 -9.77
CA VAL A 120 9.71 -9.47 -11.09
C VAL A 120 8.34 -10.12 -11.02
N ARG A 121 8.24 -11.27 -10.35
CA ARG A 121 6.99 -12.03 -10.21
C ARG A 121 5.97 -11.30 -9.37
N PHE A 122 6.38 -10.66 -8.29
CA PHE A 122 5.50 -9.91 -7.42
C PHE A 122 4.97 -8.64 -8.10
N LEU A 123 5.83 -7.88 -8.78
CA LEU A 123 5.40 -6.73 -9.58
C LEU A 123 4.43 -7.14 -10.71
N ALA A 124 4.65 -8.28 -11.34
CA ALA A 124 3.72 -8.83 -12.32
C ALA A 124 2.36 -9.18 -11.67
N ALA A 125 2.36 -9.80 -10.49
CA ALA A 125 1.14 -10.11 -9.74
C ALA A 125 0.32 -8.85 -9.39
N LEU A 126 0.99 -7.77 -8.95
CA LEU A 126 0.34 -6.48 -8.69
C LEU A 126 -0.26 -5.88 -9.98
N ARG A 127 0.43 -5.99 -11.12
CA ARG A 127 -0.12 -5.55 -12.42
C ARG A 127 -1.37 -6.34 -12.80
N PHE A 128 -1.37 -7.67 -12.61
CA PHE A 128 -2.55 -8.50 -12.86
C PHE A 128 -3.71 -8.13 -11.95
N ALA A 129 -3.48 -7.93 -10.65
CA ALA A 129 -4.51 -7.48 -9.72
C ALA A 129 -5.12 -6.14 -10.17
N LEU A 130 -4.28 -5.16 -10.51
CA LEU A 130 -4.73 -3.86 -11.03
C LEU A 130 -5.49 -3.99 -12.36
N ALA A 131 -5.05 -4.86 -13.26
CA ALA A 131 -5.76 -5.14 -14.52
C ALA A 131 -7.12 -5.78 -14.28
N ASN A 132 -7.24 -6.64 -13.26
CA ASN A 132 -8.50 -7.27 -12.83
C ASN A 132 -9.45 -6.31 -12.09
N GLY A 133 -9.05 -5.04 -11.87
CA GLY A 133 -9.87 -4.03 -11.22
C GLY A 133 -9.62 -3.85 -9.74
N ALA A 134 -8.70 -4.60 -9.13
CA ALA A 134 -8.34 -4.44 -7.73
C ALA A 134 -7.72 -3.07 -7.45
N THR A 135 -7.92 -2.56 -6.23
CA THR A 135 -7.18 -1.42 -5.68
C THR A 135 -5.99 -1.95 -4.89
N VAL A 136 -4.81 -1.43 -5.19
CA VAL A 136 -3.56 -1.77 -4.47
C VAL A 136 -3.18 -0.62 -3.56
N LYS A 137 -3.11 -0.87 -2.26
CA LYS A 137 -2.69 0.07 -1.22
C LYS A 137 -1.43 -0.47 -0.54
N VAL A 138 -0.40 0.33 -0.47
CA VAL A 138 0.87 -0.04 0.16
C VAL A 138 1.25 1.00 1.20
N LEU A 139 1.53 0.56 2.41
CA LEU A 139 2.11 1.34 3.50
C LEU A 139 3.50 0.81 3.82
N LEU A 140 4.52 1.63 3.63
CA LEU A 140 5.91 1.35 3.99
C LEU A 140 6.38 2.32 5.07
N LEU A 141 7.38 1.91 5.85
CA LEU A 141 7.98 2.81 6.83
C LEU A 141 8.73 3.94 6.12
N ASP A 142 8.66 5.14 6.68
CA ASP A 142 9.39 6.30 6.19
C ASP A 142 10.90 6.11 6.41
N PRO A 143 11.73 6.08 5.35
CA PRO A 143 13.17 5.90 5.49
C PRO A 143 13.85 7.05 6.24
N ASP A 144 13.20 8.22 6.30
CA ASP A 144 13.72 9.41 6.98
C ASP A 144 13.24 9.53 8.45
N SER A 145 12.36 8.62 8.91
CA SER A 145 11.79 8.68 10.26
C SER A 145 12.73 8.13 11.33
N PRO A 146 12.62 8.58 12.59
CA PRO A 146 13.34 7.93 13.70
C PRO A 146 13.00 6.45 13.87
N ALA A 147 11.79 6.03 13.49
CA ALA A 147 11.33 4.65 13.60
C ALA A 147 12.16 3.68 12.74
N VAL A 148 12.75 4.13 11.62
CA VAL A 148 13.61 3.29 10.79
C VAL A 148 14.89 2.90 11.50
N ARG A 149 15.45 3.76 12.37
CA ARG A 149 16.66 3.45 13.13
C ARG A 149 16.37 2.38 14.18
N LEU A 150 15.29 2.51 14.94
CA LEU A 150 14.86 1.50 15.90
C LEU A 150 14.63 0.16 15.18
N ARG A 151 13.98 0.19 14.01
CA ARG A 151 13.71 -1.02 13.24
C ARG A 151 14.98 -1.63 12.66
N ALA A 152 15.97 -0.83 12.27
CA ALA A 152 17.28 -1.30 11.81
C ALA A 152 18.04 -2.05 12.94
N GLU A 153 17.98 -1.54 14.16
CA GLU A 153 18.55 -2.19 15.35
C GLU A 153 17.86 -3.53 15.65
N GLU A 154 16.52 -3.56 15.67
CA GLU A 154 15.74 -4.79 15.86
C GLU A 154 16.03 -5.85 14.79
N LEU A 155 16.15 -5.44 13.53
CA LEU A 155 16.47 -6.32 12.42
C LEU A 155 17.96 -6.71 12.38
N ARG A 156 18.82 -6.04 13.17
CA ARG A 156 20.29 -6.09 13.02
C ARG A 156 20.75 -5.87 11.59
N ARG A 157 20.09 -4.92 10.93
CA ARG A 157 20.25 -4.64 9.50
C ARG A 157 20.47 -3.14 9.28
N ALA A 158 21.70 -2.73 9.10
CA ALA A 158 22.08 -1.33 8.91
C ALA A 158 21.49 -0.70 7.62
N ASP A 159 21.21 -1.51 6.59
CA ASP A 159 20.71 -1.08 5.29
C ASP A 159 19.17 -1.03 5.20
N THR A 160 18.45 -0.97 6.34
CA THR A 160 16.98 -0.94 6.35
C THR A 160 16.40 0.25 5.57
N ALA A 161 16.98 1.45 5.70
CA ALA A 161 16.57 2.61 4.92
C ALA A 161 16.78 2.39 3.41
N VAL A 162 17.90 1.77 3.02
CA VAL A 162 18.20 1.41 1.62
C VAL A 162 17.16 0.43 1.08
N ALA A 163 16.76 -0.56 1.87
CA ALA A 163 15.73 -1.53 1.46
C ALA A 163 14.37 -0.84 1.23
N ILE A 164 13.98 0.10 2.09
CA ILE A 164 12.75 0.90 1.90
C ILE A 164 12.86 1.73 0.61
N MET A 165 13.99 2.41 0.39
CA MET A 165 14.22 3.22 -0.80
C MET A 165 14.17 2.39 -2.09
N ASN A 166 14.73 1.20 -2.09
CA ASN A 166 14.59 0.23 -3.19
C ASN A 166 13.13 -0.15 -3.46
N ASN A 167 12.33 -0.33 -2.41
CA ASN A 167 10.90 -0.58 -2.59
C ASN A 167 10.19 0.62 -3.24
N LEU A 168 10.49 1.84 -2.80
CA LEU A 168 9.93 3.06 -3.39
C LEU A 168 10.31 3.18 -4.88
N TYR A 169 11.55 2.87 -5.24
CA TYR A 169 12.00 2.80 -6.63
C TYR A 169 11.15 1.82 -7.46
N HIS A 170 10.96 0.60 -6.98
CA HIS A 170 10.17 -0.40 -7.68
C HIS A 170 8.70 0.00 -7.85
N PHE A 171 8.09 0.59 -6.82
CA PHE A 171 6.72 1.10 -6.91
C PHE A 171 6.62 2.33 -7.84
N GLY A 172 7.59 3.24 -7.83
CA GLY A 172 7.65 4.36 -8.76
C GLY A 172 7.75 3.90 -10.21
N ARG A 173 8.61 2.93 -10.49
CA ARG A 173 8.73 2.31 -11.82
C ARG A 173 7.44 1.60 -12.23
N LEU A 174 6.80 0.87 -11.31
CA LEU A 174 5.51 0.25 -11.57
C LEU A 174 4.46 1.30 -11.93
N GLN A 175 4.36 2.37 -11.14
CA GLN A 175 3.39 3.47 -11.36
C GLN A 175 3.56 4.12 -12.73
N GLN A 176 4.81 4.37 -13.15
CA GLN A 176 5.12 4.95 -14.47
C GLN A 176 4.72 4.05 -15.64
N GLN A 177 4.79 2.73 -15.47
CA GLN A 177 4.48 1.74 -16.51
C GLN A 177 2.99 1.41 -16.62
N LEU A 178 2.16 1.87 -15.67
CA LEU A 178 0.73 1.60 -15.67
C LEU A 178 -0.05 2.60 -16.54
N ALA A 179 -1.09 2.09 -17.22
CA ALA A 179 -2.09 2.93 -17.87
C ALA A 179 -2.81 3.82 -16.82
N PRO A 180 -3.31 5.02 -17.20
CA PRO A 180 -3.90 5.98 -16.24
C PRO A 180 -4.98 5.38 -15.33
N ALA A 181 -5.87 4.56 -15.88
CA ALA A 181 -6.93 3.91 -15.11
C ALA A 181 -6.42 2.89 -14.08
N ALA A 182 -5.31 2.20 -14.33
CA ALA A 182 -4.68 1.29 -13.38
C ALA A 182 -3.80 2.06 -12.38
N ARG A 183 -3.13 3.13 -12.83
CA ARG A 183 -2.31 4.00 -11.99
C ARG A 183 -3.13 4.65 -10.86
N SER A 184 -4.35 5.10 -11.11
CA SER A 184 -5.23 5.69 -10.08
C SER A 184 -5.64 4.69 -8.98
N ARG A 185 -5.54 3.39 -9.24
CA ARG A 185 -5.80 2.32 -8.26
C ARG A 185 -4.57 1.83 -7.50
N LEU A 186 -3.36 2.21 -7.93
CA LEU A 186 -2.14 1.96 -7.17
C LEU A 186 -1.87 3.17 -6.27
N ARG A 187 -1.86 2.96 -4.98
CA ARG A 187 -1.55 3.99 -3.98
C ARG A 187 -0.48 3.48 -3.04
N VAL A 188 0.63 4.17 -2.99
CA VAL A 188 1.74 3.87 -2.10
C VAL A 188 1.95 5.06 -1.19
N ARG A 189 1.99 4.81 0.12
CA ARG A 189 2.20 5.80 1.16
C ARG A 189 3.30 5.36 2.10
N ILE A 190 3.96 6.31 2.74
CA ILE A 190 4.90 6.04 3.82
C ILE A 190 4.38 6.61 5.14
N TYR A 191 4.64 5.90 6.23
CA TYR A 191 4.24 6.26 7.59
C TYR A 191 5.45 6.36 8.51
N ALA A 192 5.41 7.22 9.53
CA ALA A 192 6.58 7.56 10.36
C ALA A 192 6.58 6.92 11.76
N THR A 193 5.57 6.13 12.11
CA THR A 193 5.45 5.48 13.43
C THR A 193 6.09 4.11 13.45
N ALA A 194 6.52 3.62 14.63
CA ALA A 194 7.05 2.28 14.76
C ALA A 194 5.99 1.22 14.37
N PRO A 195 6.32 0.29 13.46
CA PRO A 195 5.39 -0.75 13.05
C PRO A 195 5.24 -1.79 14.16
N SER A 196 4.01 -2.28 14.37
CA SER A 196 3.71 -3.35 15.34
C SER A 196 3.32 -4.66 14.66
N VAL A 197 2.85 -4.59 13.43
CA VAL A 197 2.29 -5.72 12.68
C VAL A 197 2.61 -5.60 11.21
N GLN A 198 2.82 -6.74 10.57
CA GLN A 198 2.91 -6.90 9.12
C GLN A 198 1.60 -7.46 8.60
N MET A 199 1.15 -6.98 7.44
CA MET A 199 -0.03 -7.51 6.76
C MET A 199 0.19 -7.56 5.25
N TYR A 200 -0.19 -8.70 4.66
CA TYR A 200 -0.43 -8.86 3.23
C TYR A 200 -1.87 -9.29 3.03
N ARG A 201 -2.74 -8.39 2.64
CA ARG A 201 -4.15 -8.64 2.39
C ARG A 201 -4.42 -8.84 0.90
N TRP A 202 -5.26 -9.80 0.59
CA TRP A 202 -5.87 -10.02 -0.73
C TRP A 202 -7.37 -10.27 -0.55
N ASP A 203 -8.16 -9.41 -1.13
CA ASP A 203 -9.63 -9.41 -1.02
C ASP A 203 -10.12 -9.51 0.44
N ASP A 204 -10.67 -10.67 0.85
CA ASP A 204 -11.25 -10.93 2.17
C ASP A 204 -10.32 -11.68 3.14
N LYS A 205 -9.07 -11.94 2.75
CA LYS A 205 -8.08 -12.65 3.57
C LYS A 205 -6.77 -11.87 3.71
N ALA A 206 -6.03 -12.18 4.75
CA ALA A 206 -4.70 -11.63 4.97
C ALA A 206 -3.73 -12.65 5.58
N PHE A 207 -2.44 -12.54 5.22
CA PHE A 207 -1.35 -12.98 6.07
C PHE A 207 -0.99 -11.88 7.05
N ILE A 208 -0.93 -12.21 8.31
CA ILE A 208 -0.64 -11.33 9.42
C ILE A 208 0.55 -11.90 10.19
N SER A 209 1.52 -11.07 10.52
CA SER A 209 2.63 -11.43 11.41
C SER A 209 2.96 -10.27 12.33
N PHE A 210 3.39 -10.61 13.52
CA PHE A 210 3.90 -9.63 14.48
C PHE A 210 5.41 -9.48 14.29
N PHE A 211 5.91 -8.26 14.39
CA PHE A 211 7.33 -8.03 14.22
C PHE A 211 8.11 -8.69 15.36
N PRO A 212 9.01 -9.64 15.08
CA PRO A 212 9.87 -10.22 16.08
C PRO A 212 10.87 -9.17 16.58
N VAL A 213 11.22 -9.24 17.88
CA VAL A 213 12.24 -8.34 18.47
C VAL A 213 13.61 -8.53 17.82
N HIS A 214 13.88 -9.75 17.33
CA HIS A 214 15.08 -10.05 16.56
C HIS A 214 14.71 -10.96 15.39
N GLY A 215 14.97 -10.51 14.16
CA GLY A 215 14.75 -11.30 12.96
C GLY A 215 13.83 -10.67 11.93
N LYS A 216 13.75 -11.31 10.79
CA LYS A 216 12.95 -10.84 9.66
C LYS A 216 11.52 -11.38 9.77
N THR A 217 10.54 -10.54 9.47
CA THR A 217 9.12 -10.87 9.60
C THR A 217 8.68 -12.02 8.71
N PHE A 218 9.29 -12.17 7.53
CA PHE A 218 8.94 -13.27 6.61
C PHE A 218 9.45 -14.65 7.06
N ASP A 219 10.43 -14.70 7.97
CA ASP A 219 10.89 -15.94 8.61
C ASP A 219 10.09 -16.25 9.90
N ALA A 220 9.28 -15.29 10.36
CA ALA A 220 8.40 -15.47 11.50
C ALA A 220 7.11 -16.20 11.12
N GLN A 221 6.43 -16.73 12.12
CA GLN A 221 5.12 -17.34 11.97
C GLN A 221 4.13 -16.36 11.32
N GLN A 222 3.37 -16.86 10.35
CA GLN A 222 2.32 -16.12 9.68
C GLN A 222 0.95 -16.70 10.05
N LEU A 223 0.01 -15.82 10.29
CA LEU A 223 -1.38 -16.16 10.55
C LEU A 223 -2.21 -15.81 9.31
N GLU A 224 -2.76 -16.82 8.64
CA GLU A 224 -3.76 -16.57 7.58
C GLU A 224 -5.12 -16.47 8.23
N ALA A 225 -5.77 -15.33 8.08
CA ALA A 225 -7.09 -15.06 8.64
C ALA A 225 -7.99 -14.37 7.62
N PHE A 226 -9.31 -14.53 7.79
CA PHE A 226 -10.25 -13.64 7.13
C PHE A 226 -10.22 -12.27 7.78
N VAL A 227 -10.35 -11.21 6.98
CA VAL A 227 -10.41 -9.82 7.46
C VAL A 227 -11.61 -9.59 8.39
N SER A 228 -12.66 -10.39 8.25
CA SER A 228 -13.84 -10.34 9.13
C SER A 228 -13.69 -11.06 10.47
N THR A 229 -12.53 -11.65 10.78
CA THR A 229 -12.22 -12.17 12.12
C THR A 229 -11.80 -11.05 13.05
N PRO A 230 -11.91 -11.20 14.38
CA PRO A 230 -11.43 -10.18 15.32
C PRO A 230 -9.96 -9.77 15.11
N LEU A 231 -9.08 -10.71 14.78
CA LEU A 231 -7.68 -10.42 14.46
C LEU A 231 -7.57 -9.68 13.11
N GLY A 232 -8.33 -10.13 12.10
CA GLY A 232 -8.34 -9.49 10.79
C GLY A 232 -8.88 -8.06 10.84
N GLU A 233 -9.98 -7.83 11.56
CA GLU A 233 -10.55 -6.50 11.78
C GLU A 233 -9.57 -5.58 12.50
N PHE A 234 -8.95 -6.06 13.60
CA PHE A 234 -7.95 -5.28 14.34
C PHE A 234 -6.80 -4.82 13.44
N VAL A 235 -6.27 -5.70 12.57
CA VAL A 235 -5.14 -5.35 11.70
C VAL A 235 -5.58 -4.47 10.52
N ASP A 236 -6.78 -4.68 9.98
CA ASP A 236 -7.34 -3.85 8.92
C ASP A 236 -7.66 -2.42 9.43
N ASP A 237 -8.22 -2.32 10.64
CA ASP A 237 -8.44 -1.03 11.32
C ASP A 237 -7.10 -0.31 11.59
N ARG A 238 -6.07 -1.05 12.02
CA ARG A 238 -4.72 -0.48 12.21
C ARG A 238 -4.11 0.00 10.89
N PHE A 239 -4.32 -0.72 9.80
CA PHE A 239 -3.92 -0.28 8.47
C PHE A 239 -4.65 1.02 8.08
N ASP A 240 -5.97 1.06 8.22
CA ASP A 240 -6.77 2.24 7.89
C ASP A 240 -6.40 3.44 8.80
N GLU A 241 -6.13 3.23 10.09
CA GLU A 241 -5.65 4.26 11.01
C GLU A 241 -4.33 4.87 10.53
N LEU A 242 -3.34 4.04 10.23
CA LEU A 242 -2.05 4.49 9.70
C LEU A 242 -2.20 5.16 8.33
N TRP A 243 -3.15 4.69 7.52
CA TRP A 243 -3.42 5.24 6.20
C TRP A 243 -4.00 6.66 6.25
N GLU A 244 -4.78 6.99 7.28
CA GLU A 244 -5.46 8.28 7.44
C GLU A 244 -4.67 9.27 8.31
N THR A 245 -3.73 8.79 9.14
CA THR A 245 -3.03 9.61 10.14
C THR A 245 -1.90 10.39 9.50
N ALA A 246 -1.82 11.69 9.79
CA ALA A 246 -0.66 12.51 9.43
C ALA A 246 0.53 12.24 10.39
N PRO A 247 1.78 12.28 9.92
CA PRO A 247 2.22 12.64 8.58
C PRO A 247 2.39 11.41 7.68
N VAL A 248 1.48 11.22 6.75
CA VAL A 248 1.59 10.21 5.70
C VAL A 248 1.95 10.92 4.40
N ARG A 249 2.98 10.45 3.71
CA ARG A 249 3.39 11.00 2.42
C ARG A 249 3.03 10.03 1.30
N ASP A 250 2.47 10.52 0.22
CA ASP A 250 2.24 9.74 -1.00
C ASP A 250 3.58 9.51 -1.74
N LEU A 251 3.62 8.49 -2.61
CA LEU A 251 4.83 8.08 -3.34
C LEU A 251 5.50 9.23 -4.10
N ASP A 252 4.72 10.05 -4.80
CA ASP A 252 5.27 11.19 -5.58
C ASP A 252 5.99 12.18 -4.64
N ALA A 253 5.38 12.49 -3.51
CA ALA A 253 5.99 13.32 -2.48
C ALA A 253 7.21 12.66 -1.82
N CYS A 254 7.34 11.33 -1.86
CA CYS A 254 8.55 10.63 -1.39
C CYS A 254 9.67 10.64 -2.42
N LEU A 255 9.35 10.71 -3.70
CA LEU A 255 10.32 10.66 -4.79
C LEU A 255 10.76 12.05 -5.25
N THR A 256 9.96 13.09 -4.99
CA THR A 256 10.19 14.44 -5.48
C THR A 256 10.13 15.45 -4.35
N LEU A 257 11.01 16.42 -4.40
CA LEU A 257 11.10 17.54 -3.47
C LEU A 257 11.01 18.84 -4.28
N SER A 258 9.98 19.65 -4.03
CA SER A 258 9.91 20.99 -4.60
C SER A 258 10.87 21.91 -3.87
N VAL A 259 11.74 22.53 -4.64
CA VAL A 259 12.79 23.47 -4.16
C VAL A 259 12.57 24.83 -4.80
N CYS A 260 12.54 25.87 -3.96
CA CYS A 260 12.49 27.26 -4.39
C CYS A 260 13.89 27.88 -4.22
N LEU A 261 14.48 28.33 -5.33
CA LEU A 261 15.77 29.04 -5.34
C LEU A 261 15.56 30.51 -5.02
N ARG A 262 16.39 31.06 -4.14
CA ARG A 262 16.32 32.45 -3.69
C ARG A 262 17.69 33.11 -3.67
N ARG A 263 17.71 34.43 -3.83
CA ARG A 263 18.88 35.25 -3.57
C ARG A 263 18.47 36.40 -2.65
N GLY A 264 18.89 36.33 -1.39
CA GLY A 264 18.33 37.17 -0.35
C GLY A 264 16.81 36.91 -0.22
N ASP A 265 16.00 37.96 -0.29
CA ASP A 265 14.56 37.87 -0.20
C ASP A 265 13.87 37.65 -1.55
N ILE A 266 14.64 37.63 -2.65
CA ILE A 266 14.10 37.49 -4.01
C ILE A 266 13.99 36.01 -4.37
N GLU A 267 12.77 35.57 -4.69
CA GLU A 267 12.49 34.28 -5.27
C GLU A 267 12.85 34.32 -6.75
N LEU A 268 13.67 33.36 -7.20
CA LEU A 268 14.15 33.26 -8.57
C LEU A 268 13.34 32.24 -9.36
N GLU A 269 13.46 30.98 -9.03
CA GLU A 269 12.81 29.87 -9.72
C GLU A 269 12.48 28.75 -8.74
N SER A 270 11.41 28.01 -9.05
CA SER A 270 11.06 26.78 -8.35
C SER A 270 11.21 25.59 -9.30
N CYS A 271 11.76 24.50 -8.80
CA CYS A 271 11.90 23.26 -9.57
C CYS A 271 11.75 22.04 -8.67
N ASP A 272 11.49 20.90 -9.29
CA ASP A 272 11.46 19.62 -8.61
C ASP A 272 12.84 18.97 -8.62
N ALA A 273 13.27 18.49 -7.46
CA ALA A 273 14.54 17.82 -7.27
C ALA A 273 14.33 16.41 -6.70
N ARG A 274 15.23 15.50 -7.06
CA ARG A 274 15.41 14.22 -6.37
C ARG A 274 16.14 14.49 -5.05
N TYR A 275 15.83 13.75 -4.01
CA TYR A 275 16.46 13.98 -2.71
C TYR A 275 16.68 12.69 -1.92
N VAL A 276 17.68 12.73 -1.05
CA VAL A 276 17.87 11.77 0.04
C VAL A 276 18.27 12.50 1.31
N ARG A 277 18.07 11.86 2.47
CA ARG A 277 18.56 12.36 3.75
C ARG A 277 19.60 11.41 4.31
N LEU A 278 20.72 11.95 4.75
CA LEU A 278 21.78 11.22 5.41
C LEU A 278 22.19 11.95 6.68
N ASP A 279 22.02 11.29 7.82
CA ASP A 279 22.33 11.84 9.15
C ASP A 279 21.69 13.23 9.42
N GLY A 280 20.47 13.42 8.93
CA GLY A 280 19.69 14.66 9.08
C GLY A 280 19.95 15.71 8.00
N THR A 281 21.00 15.56 7.21
CA THR A 281 21.36 16.48 6.12
C THR A 281 20.60 16.11 4.83
N TRP A 282 20.12 17.11 4.13
CA TRP A 282 19.47 16.97 2.83
C TRP A 282 20.53 16.97 1.71
N TYR A 283 20.38 16.03 0.81
CA TYR A 283 21.13 15.95 -0.45
C TYR A 283 20.11 15.98 -1.58
N ILE A 284 20.33 16.90 -2.54
CA ILE A 284 19.41 17.08 -3.67
C ILE A 284 20.15 16.98 -5.00
N ALA A 285 19.47 16.49 -6.02
CA ALA A 285 19.98 16.36 -7.38
C ALA A 285 18.85 16.51 -8.40
N GLY A 286 19.18 16.99 -9.59
CA GLY A 286 18.23 17.10 -10.69
C GLY A 286 18.73 17.99 -11.81
N GLY A 287 18.43 17.65 -13.07
CA GLY A 287 18.90 18.42 -14.21
C GLY A 287 18.38 19.86 -14.22
N ASP A 288 17.10 20.09 -13.85
CA ASP A 288 16.53 21.44 -13.74
C ASP A 288 17.25 22.26 -12.66
N LEU A 289 17.52 21.63 -11.51
CA LEU A 289 18.27 22.27 -10.43
C LEU A 289 19.68 22.67 -10.88
N VAL A 290 20.42 21.76 -11.55
CA VAL A 290 21.76 22.02 -12.08
C VAL A 290 21.74 23.18 -13.09
N ARG A 291 20.77 23.18 -14.02
CA ARG A 291 20.63 24.27 -15.01
C ARG A 291 20.32 25.61 -14.35
N ASN A 292 19.49 25.63 -13.34
CA ASN A 292 19.14 26.85 -12.60
C ASN A 292 20.33 27.36 -11.77
N VAL A 293 21.06 26.47 -11.11
CA VAL A 293 22.31 26.83 -10.42
C VAL A 293 23.35 27.37 -11.38
N ALA A 294 23.54 26.75 -12.56
CA ALA A 294 24.46 27.24 -13.58
C ALA A 294 24.07 28.63 -14.12
N ARG A 295 22.77 28.89 -14.27
CA ARG A 295 22.25 30.20 -14.73
C ARG A 295 22.44 31.30 -13.70
N HIS A 296 22.21 31.01 -12.44
CA HIS A 296 22.24 32.02 -11.39
C HIS A 296 23.59 32.10 -10.64
N GLY A 297 24.43 31.08 -10.73
CA GLY A 297 25.65 30.95 -9.93
C GLY A 297 25.38 30.59 -8.47
N LEU A 298 26.30 29.86 -7.84
CA LEU A 298 26.15 29.38 -6.47
C LEU A 298 26.25 30.50 -5.41
N ALA A 299 27.03 31.57 -5.71
CA ALA A 299 27.31 32.61 -4.72
C ALA A 299 26.03 33.34 -4.26
N GLY A 300 25.76 33.25 -2.95
CA GLY A 300 24.60 33.86 -2.32
C GLY A 300 23.25 33.21 -2.70
N LEU A 301 23.28 32.06 -3.40
CA LEU A 301 22.09 31.30 -3.71
C LEU A 301 21.67 30.45 -2.51
N THR A 302 20.40 30.53 -2.16
CA THR A 302 19.78 29.70 -1.12
C THR A 302 18.58 28.95 -1.67
N VAL A 303 18.21 27.87 -1.02
CA VAL A 303 17.00 27.11 -1.32
C VAL A 303 16.09 27.03 -0.12
N VAL A 304 14.80 27.08 -0.39
CA VAL A 304 13.73 26.79 0.56
C VAL A 304 13.03 25.52 0.08
N LEU A 305 12.80 24.60 1.00
CA LEU A 305 12.18 23.31 0.73
C LEU A 305 10.69 23.37 1.05
N ASP A 306 9.86 22.84 0.16
CA ASP A 306 8.44 22.63 0.43
C ASP A 306 8.24 21.36 1.27
N ARG A 307 8.64 21.45 2.54
CA ARG A 307 8.53 20.38 3.54
C ARG A 307 8.22 20.93 4.91
N PRO A 308 7.28 20.31 5.66
CA PRO A 308 6.98 20.73 7.03
C PRO A 308 8.21 20.70 7.95
N GLU A 309 9.09 19.70 7.77
CA GLU A 309 10.30 19.52 8.58
C GLU A 309 11.38 20.58 8.32
N ALA A 310 11.27 21.30 7.21
CA ALA A 310 12.17 22.36 6.78
C ALA A 310 11.48 23.73 6.71
N ALA A 311 10.24 23.84 7.19
CA ALA A 311 9.43 25.04 7.08
C ALA A 311 10.14 26.28 7.67
N GLY A 312 10.22 27.34 6.89
CA GLY A 312 10.86 28.60 7.29
C GLY A 312 12.39 28.57 7.32
N GLN A 313 13.03 27.48 6.92
CA GLN A 313 14.49 27.37 6.89
C GLN A 313 15.01 27.55 5.46
N ALA A 314 15.99 28.46 5.31
CA ALA A 314 16.76 28.59 4.08
C ALA A 314 18.06 27.79 4.20
N TYR A 315 18.48 27.18 3.10
CA TYR A 315 19.70 26.39 3.01
C TYR A 315 20.59 26.95 1.92
N ALA A 316 21.91 27.01 2.18
CA ALA A 316 22.88 27.22 1.14
C ALA A 316 23.19 25.89 0.42
N LEU A 317 23.48 25.98 -0.88
CA LEU A 317 23.93 24.86 -1.68
C LEU A 317 25.45 24.75 -1.63
N ALA A 318 25.95 23.53 -1.41
CA ALA A 318 27.36 23.20 -1.64
C ALA A 318 27.42 21.93 -2.49
N GLU A 319 28.41 21.82 -3.37
CA GLU A 319 28.57 20.59 -4.16
C GLU A 319 29.05 19.45 -3.25
N ALA A 320 28.43 18.28 -3.41
CA ALA A 320 28.68 17.17 -2.51
C ALA A 320 30.03 16.47 -2.78
N ASP A 321 30.67 16.71 -3.92
CA ASP A 321 32.02 16.22 -4.24
C ASP A 321 33.12 16.93 -3.42
N GLU A 322 32.82 18.09 -2.83
CA GLU A 322 33.69 18.78 -1.87
C GLU A 322 33.64 18.16 -0.45
N LEU A 323 32.73 17.17 -0.24
CA LEU A 323 32.59 16.48 1.04
C LEU A 323 33.65 15.38 1.22
N GLU A 324 33.70 14.84 2.45
CA GLU A 324 34.48 13.63 2.71
C GLU A 324 34.01 12.47 1.79
N PRO A 325 34.92 11.74 1.15
CA PRO A 325 34.59 10.70 0.17
C PRO A 325 33.59 9.65 0.70
N GLU A 326 33.64 9.31 1.98
CA GLU A 326 32.71 8.36 2.61
C GLU A 326 31.27 8.87 2.64
N VAL A 327 31.09 10.15 2.98
CA VAL A 327 29.78 10.81 3.03
C VAL A 327 29.17 10.89 1.64
N TYR A 328 29.98 11.30 0.65
CA TYR A 328 29.56 11.34 -0.75
C TYR A 328 29.12 9.96 -1.25
N HIS A 329 29.93 8.91 -1.00
CA HIS A 329 29.59 7.55 -1.42
C HIS A 329 28.31 7.02 -0.76
N ARG A 330 28.08 7.32 0.52
CA ARG A 330 26.85 6.95 1.21
C ARG A 330 25.63 7.68 0.62
N ALA A 331 25.72 8.98 0.36
CA ALA A 331 24.68 9.74 -0.30
C ALA A 331 24.35 9.15 -1.69
N LEU A 332 25.39 8.87 -2.49
CA LEU A 332 25.23 8.26 -3.80
C LEU A 332 24.58 6.87 -3.75
N GLN A 333 24.91 6.04 -2.76
CA GLN A 333 24.23 4.75 -2.54
C GLN A 333 22.74 4.92 -2.28
N LEU A 334 22.35 5.91 -1.47
CA LEU A 334 20.95 6.22 -1.20
C LEU A 334 20.23 6.69 -2.46
N PHE A 335 20.84 7.55 -3.28
CA PHE A 335 20.29 7.97 -4.57
C PHE A 335 20.10 6.77 -5.51
N ARG A 336 21.09 5.90 -5.61
CA ARG A 336 20.99 4.67 -6.42
C ARG A 336 19.84 3.78 -5.96
N ALA A 337 19.73 3.57 -4.66
CA ALA A 337 18.66 2.77 -4.09
C ALA A 337 17.27 3.36 -4.37
N LYS A 338 17.13 4.68 -4.25
CA LYS A 338 15.84 5.36 -4.34
C LYS A 338 15.38 5.62 -5.77
N TYR A 339 16.34 5.82 -6.72
CA TYR A 339 16.02 6.24 -8.08
C TYR A 339 16.56 5.30 -9.17
N GLY A 340 17.33 4.28 -8.80
CA GLY A 340 17.90 3.32 -9.73
C GLY A 340 18.89 3.94 -10.70
N LEU A 341 19.63 4.96 -10.26
CA LEU A 341 20.61 5.66 -11.08
C LEU A 341 21.74 4.71 -11.44
N ASP A 342 21.73 4.15 -12.65
CA ASP A 342 22.92 3.60 -13.26
C ASP A 342 23.84 4.76 -13.67
N ALA A 343 25.13 4.59 -13.44
CA ALA A 343 26.17 5.60 -13.69
C ALA A 343 26.33 6.01 -15.18
N ARG A 344 25.40 5.61 -16.06
CA ARG A 344 25.42 5.83 -17.51
C ARG A 344 24.34 6.75 -18.04
N ASP A 345 23.28 7.01 -17.28
CA ASP A 345 22.20 7.87 -17.71
C ASP A 345 22.31 9.25 -17.05
N ASP A 346 22.62 10.26 -17.86
CA ASP A 346 22.59 11.69 -17.57
C ASP A 346 23.79 12.26 -16.77
N THR A 347 24.76 12.80 -17.45
CA THR A 347 25.85 13.61 -16.87
C THR A 347 25.36 14.79 -16.03
N GLU A 348 24.20 15.36 -16.33
CA GLU A 348 23.58 16.44 -15.57
C GLU A 348 22.93 15.95 -14.24
N SER A 349 22.57 14.67 -14.14
CA SER A 349 21.99 14.07 -12.92
C SER A 349 23.04 13.64 -11.89
N GLN A 350 24.32 13.79 -12.17
CA GLN A 350 25.41 13.33 -11.29
C GLN A 350 25.82 14.39 -10.27
N VAL A 351 25.46 15.67 -10.47
CA VAL A 351 25.78 16.72 -9.52
C VAL A 351 24.81 16.63 -8.35
N ILE A 352 25.36 16.30 -7.19
CA ILE A 352 24.61 16.26 -5.92
C ILE A 352 24.99 17.50 -5.12
N PHE A 353 24.00 18.22 -4.63
CA PHE A 353 24.20 19.32 -3.71
C PHE A 353 23.81 18.87 -2.30
N ASN A 354 24.65 19.17 -1.32
CA ASN A 354 24.27 19.11 0.08
C ASN A 354 23.70 20.46 0.52
N LEU A 355 22.72 20.42 1.41
CA LEU A 355 22.05 21.59 1.93
C LEU A 355 22.55 21.89 3.34
N VAL A 356 23.18 23.06 3.49
CA VAL A 356 23.69 23.57 4.76
C VAL A 356 22.75 24.66 5.26
N PRO A 357 22.22 24.61 6.51
CA PRO A 357 21.40 25.70 7.04
C PRO A 357 22.11 27.05 6.90
N ALA A 358 21.45 28.03 6.27
CA ALA A 358 22.04 29.34 6.00
C ALA A 358 22.52 30.06 7.30
N THR A 359 21.83 29.80 8.42
CA THR A 359 22.22 30.30 9.75
C THR A 359 23.54 29.72 10.26
N ALA A 360 23.93 28.51 9.83
CA ALA A 360 25.19 27.89 10.21
C ALA A 360 26.40 28.48 9.46
N LEU A 361 26.18 29.04 8.26
CA LEU A 361 27.23 29.70 7.47
C LEU A 361 27.59 31.06 8.04
N THR A 362 26.61 31.83 8.49
CA THR A 362 26.86 33.13 9.15
C THR A 362 27.63 32.99 10.47
N ALA A 363 27.46 31.90 11.20
CA ALA A 363 28.19 31.57 12.42
C ALA A 363 29.64 31.13 12.21
N ARG A 364 30.04 30.74 10.99
CA ARG A 364 31.44 30.37 10.66
C ARG A 364 32.27 31.52 10.09
N LEU A 365 31.62 32.61 9.69
CA LEU A 365 32.28 33.79 9.09
C LEU A 365 32.33 34.98 10.03
N GLY A 366 31.78 34.92 11.23
CA GLY A 366 31.88 35.86 12.33
C GLY A 366 32.67 35.28 13.50
#